data_804307e47cfc863177c3a67bce97d19c
#
_entry.id   804307e47cfc863177c3a67bce97d19c
#
_cell.length_a   1.000
_cell.length_b   1.000
_cell.length_c   1.000
_cell.angle_alpha   90.00
_cell.angle_beta   90.00
_cell.angle_gamma   90.00
#
_symmetry.space_group_name_H-M   'P 1'
#
loop_
_entity.id
_entity.type
_entity.pdbx_description
1 polymer ?
#
loop_
_entity_poly.entity_id
_entity_poly.type
_entity_poly.pdbx_seq_one_letter_code
_entity_poly.pdbx_strand_id
1 'polypeptide(L)'
;MTKPISFMGLALKNPLIVAAGPWSGGAAAIQKCIDAGAAAVITETIVMEEPWLFSPRIYYHDDELLNLSLYGKRTLEEWEGEVERVRKDSCHLICSIRASSPSEIAYIAQRTERLGADALQLDLYAPMDSMIEDIHLQPEKLYEFVHAAASAVSIPVMTRLPYNL
;
A
#
# COMPACT_ATOMS: atom_id res chain seq x y z
N MET A 1 -10.64 -30.04 -5.94
CA MET A 1 -9.45 -29.17 -6.03
C MET A 1 -9.95 -27.80 -6.51
N THR A 2 -9.86 -26.77 -5.70
CA THR A 2 -10.15 -25.38 -6.11
C THR A 2 -9.11 -24.93 -7.11
N LYS A 3 -9.55 -24.37 -8.24
CA LYS A 3 -8.67 -23.84 -9.27
C LYS A 3 -7.80 -22.72 -8.65
N PRO A 4 -6.48 -22.72 -8.84
CA PRO A 4 -5.64 -21.65 -8.30
C PRO A 4 -6.06 -20.31 -8.88
N ILE A 5 -6.16 -19.31 -8.01
CA ILE A 5 -6.50 -17.94 -8.39
C ILE A 5 -5.21 -17.22 -8.73
N SER A 6 -5.11 -16.66 -9.93
CA SER A 6 -3.98 -15.80 -10.29
C SER A 6 -4.39 -14.33 -10.17
N PHE A 7 -3.60 -13.57 -9.46
CA PHE A 7 -3.74 -12.10 -9.32
C PHE A 7 -2.37 -11.46 -9.53
N MET A 8 -2.23 -10.64 -10.55
CA MET A 8 -0.95 -9.98 -10.91
C MET A 8 0.25 -10.94 -11.07
N GLY A 9 0.01 -12.19 -11.51
CA GLY A 9 1.04 -13.22 -11.56
C GLY A 9 1.28 -13.94 -10.23
N LEU A 10 0.69 -13.49 -9.12
CA LEU A 10 0.75 -14.17 -7.82
C LEU A 10 -0.28 -15.30 -7.77
N ALA A 11 0.14 -16.47 -7.26
CA ALA A 11 -0.75 -17.61 -7.05
C ALA A 11 -1.41 -17.52 -5.67
N LEU A 12 -2.67 -17.14 -5.62
CA LEU A 12 -3.42 -16.99 -4.37
C LEU A 12 -4.06 -18.32 -3.94
N LYS A 13 -3.92 -18.69 -2.66
CA LYS A 13 -4.56 -19.87 -2.06
C LYS A 13 -6.09 -19.76 -1.98
N ASN A 14 -6.63 -18.53 -1.94
CA ASN A 14 -8.06 -18.19 -1.92
C ASN A 14 -8.25 -16.73 -2.42
N PRO A 15 -9.48 -16.24 -2.64
CA PRO A 15 -9.71 -14.88 -3.14
C PRO A 15 -9.62 -13.77 -2.08
N LEU A 16 -9.25 -14.07 -0.83
CA LEU A 16 -9.25 -13.08 0.25
C LEU A 16 -7.95 -12.29 0.26
N ILE A 17 -8.06 -11.00 -0.06
CA ILE A 17 -6.99 -10.01 0.04
C ILE A 17 -7.39 -8.98 1.09
N VAL A 18 -6.56 -8.77 2.11
CA VAL A 18 -6.74 -7.70 3.09
C VAL A 18 -6.18 -6.40 2.51
N ALA A 19 -7.05 -5.40 2.37
CA ALA A 19 -6.67 -4.10 1.83
C ALA A 19 -5.80 -3.28 2.81
N ALA A 20 -5.10 -2.29 2.26
CA ALA A 20 -4.36 -1.31 3.05
C ALA A 20 -5.28 -0.61 4.07
N GLY A 21 -4.84 -0.53 5.31
CA GLY A 21 -5.60 0.12 6.37
C GLY A 21 -5.17 -0.33 7.78
N PRO A 22 -5.94 0.01 8.81
CA PRO A 22 -5.57 -0.24 10.22
C PRO A 22 -5.30 -1.72 10.56
N TRP A 23 -5.91 -2.65 9.81
CA TRP A 23 -5.70 -4.10 9.98
C TRP A 23 -4.36 -4.60 9.44
N SER A 24 -3.64 -3.78 8.71
CA SER A 24 -2.33 -4.08 8.13
C SER A 24 -1.25 -3.06 8.53
N GLY A 25 -1.46 -2.35 9.64
CA GLY A 25 -0.60 -1.28 10.12
C GLY A 25 0.65 -1.72 10.89
N GLY A 26 1.16 -2.92 10.67
CA GLY A 26 2.40 -3.43 11.24
C GLY A 26 2.40 -4.95 11.35
N ALA A 27 3.56 -5.53 11.66
CA ALA A 27 3.80 -6.98 11.64
C ALA A 27 2.76 -7.79 12.43
N ALA A 28 2.45 -7.35 13.65
CA ALA A 28 1.50 -8.07 14.51
C ALA A 28 0.07 -8.08 13.94
N ALA A 29 -0.37 -7.01 13.31
CA ALA A 29 -1.68 -6.92 12.67
C ALA A 29 -1.70 -7.76 11.38
N ILE A 30 -0.67 -7.64 10.55
CA ILE A 30 -0.48 -8.44 9.32
C ILE A 30 -0.48 -9.93 9.66
N GLN A 31 0.27 -10.34 10.71
CA GLN A 31 0.34 -11.76 11.10
C GLN A 31 -1.04 -12.31 11.48
N LYS A 32 -1.87 -11.54 12.19
CA LYS A 32 -3.25 -11.95 12.50
C LYS A 32 -4.09 -12.18 11.24
N CYS A 33 -3.92 -11.37 10.22
CA CYS A 33 -4.61 -11.56 8.95
C CYS A 33 -4.13 -12.83 8.22
N ILE A 34 -2.83 -13.09 8.25
CA ILE A 34 -2.22 -14.30 7.69
C ILE A 34 -2.75 -15.55 8.42
N ASP A 35 -2.71 -15.52 9.74
CA ASP A 35 -3.17 -16.63 10.60
C ASP A 35 -4.68 -16.88 10.45
N ALA A 36 -5.45 -15.83 10.15
CA ALA A 36 -6.88 -15.94 9.81
C ALA A 36 -7.14 -16.48 8.39
N GLY A 37 -6.10 -16.70 7.60
CA GLY A 37 -6.22 -17.37 6.29
C GLY A 37 -6.19 -16.45 5.08
N ALA A 38 -5.84 -15.17 5.20
CA ALA A 38 -5.68 -14.28 4.06
C ALA A 38 -4.68 -14.86 3.04
N ALA A 39 -4.98 -14.71 1.75
CA ALA A 39 -4.08 -15.11 0.67
C ALA A 39 -3.07 -14.01 0.31
N ALA A 40 -3.45 -12.76 0.55
CA ALA A 40 -2.53 -11.63 0.48
C ALA A 40 -2.94 -10.56 1.49
N VAL A 41 -1.97 -9.77 1.94
CA VAL A 41 -2.18 -8.59 2.79
C VAL A 41 -1.46 -7.42 2.15
N ILE A 42 -2.18 -6.30 2.01
CA ILE A 42 -1.61 -5.03 1.56
C ILE A 42 -1.29 -4.19 2.80
N THR A 43 -0.06 -3.74 2.95
CA THR A 43 0.35 -2.91 4.11
C THR A 43 -0.40 -1.58 4.14
N GLU A 44 -0.47 -0.94 5.31
CA GLU A 44 -0.72 0.51 5.32
C GLU A 44 0.32 1.19 4.42
N THR A 45 -0.06 2.34 3.85
CA THR A 45 0.78 3.04 2.87
C THR A 45 2.08 3.54 3.52
N ILE A 46 3.18 3.11 2.95
CA ILE A 46 4.56 3.43 3.35
C ILE A 46 4.97 4.74 2.69
N VAL A 47 5.53 5.65 3.48
CA VAL A 47 6.02 6.96 3.05
C VAL A 47 7.43 7.20 3.60
N MET A 48 8.18 8.13 3.01
CA MET A 48 9.53 8.47 3.50
C MET A 48 9.49 9.27 4.80
N GLU A 49 8.59 10.24 4.89
CA GLU A 49 8.48 11.15 6.03
C GLU A 49 7.19 10.89 6.79
N GLU A 50 7.17 11.22 8.08
CA GLU A 50 5.94 11.18 8.86
C GLU A 50 4.86 12.05 8.21
N PRO A 51 3.72 11.46 7.83
CA PRO A 51 2.66 12.24 7.24
C PRO A 51 2.02 13.15 8.30
N TRP A 52 1.52 14.29 7.87
CA TRP A 52 0.67 15.12 8.70
C TRP A 52 -0.53 14.30 9.17
N LEU A 53 -0.62 14.10 10.48
CA LEU A 53 -1.67 13.28 11.08
C LEU A 53 -2.76 14.20 11.66
N PHE A 54 -3.95 14.07 11.11
CA PHE A 54 -5.14 14.65 11.73
C PHE A 54 -5.53 13.85 12.98
N SER A 55 -5.98 14.56 14.01
CA SER A 55 -6.55 13.94 15.20
C SER A 55 -7.86 14.65 15.55
N PRO A 56 -8.96 13.91 15.71
CA PRO A 56 -9.11 12.46 15.59
C PRO A 56 -9.07 11.98 14.13
N ARG A 57 -8.65 10.73 13.91
CA ARG A 57 -8.62 10.10 12.56
C ARG A 57 -9.98 9.59 12.12
N ILE A 58 -10.84 9.29 13.05
CA ILE A 58 -12.22 8.89 12.85
C ILE A 58 -13.08 9.94 13.56
N TYR A 59 -13.96 10.55 12.82
CA TYR A 59 -14.87 11.57 13.32
C TYR A 59 -16.30 11.19 13.03
N TYR A 60 -17.18 11.31 14.04
CA TYR A 60 -18.60 11.05 13.92
C TYR A 60 -19.37 12.35 14.07
N HIS A 61 -20.18 12.72 13.08
CA HIS A 61 -21.01 13.91 13.08
C HIS A 61 -22.27 13.67 12.24
N ASP A 62 -23.43 14.06 12.78
CA ASP A 62 -24.72 13.99 12.09
C ASP A 62 -25.02 12.62 11.44
N ASP A 63 -24.79 11.53 12.19
CA ASP A 63 -24.95 10.13 11.73
C ASP A 63 -24.00 9.70 10.60
N GLU A 64 -22.99 10.51 10.30
CA GLU A 64 -21.92 10.18 9.36
C GLU A 64 -20.62 9.83 10.07
N LEU A 65 -19.98 8.77 9.59
CA LEU A 65 -18.64 8.37 10.03
C LEU A 65 -17.61 8.83 9.00
N LEU A 66 -16.79 9.82 9.36
CA LEU A 66 -15.69 10.30 8.55
C LEU A 66 -14.39 9.62 8.98
N ASN A 67 -13.75 8.92 8.07
CA ASN A 67 -12.42 8.37 8.27
C ASN A 67 -11.39 9.27 7.60
N LEU A 68 -10.61 9.98 8.42
CA LEU A 68 -9.53 10.87 8.01
C LEU A 68 -8.14 10.20 8.07
N SER A 69 -8.10 8.88 8.15
CA SER A 69 -6.84 8.14 8.12
C SER A 69 -6.30 8.10 6.69
N LEU A 70 -5.41 9.00 6.36
CA LEU A 70 -4.83 9.10 5.02
C LEU A 70 -3.75 8.04 4.79
N TYR A 71 -2.83 7.88 5.74
CA TYR A 71 -1.68 6.98 5.64
C TYR A 71 -1.38 6.30 6.96
N GLY A 72 -0.49 5.30 6.91
CA GLY A 72 0.12 4.71 8.10
C GLY A 72 0.88 5.74 8.94
N LYS A 73 1.20 5.37 10.18
CA LYS A 73 1.98 6.22 11.09
C LYS A 73 3.48 6.03 10.92
N ARG A 74 3.89 5.03 10.14
CA ARG A 74 5.27 4.57 10.05
C ARG A 74 5.94 5.05 8.77
N THR A 75 7.17 5.49 8.93
CA THR A 75 8.10 5.77 7.84
C THR A 75 8.61 4.49 7.20
N LEU A 76 9.28 4.61 6.06
CA LEU A 76 9.94 3.48 5.40
C LEU A 76 10.91 2.74 6.34
N GLU A 77 11.72 3.46 7.11
CA GLU A 77 12.70 2.88 8.03
C GLU A 77 12.03 2.04 9.13
N GLU A 78 10.93 2.54 9.68
CA GLU A 78 10.15 1.78 10.68
C GLU A 78 9.48 0.55 10.05
N TRP A 79 9.04 0.65 8.79
CA TRP A 79 8.46 -0.47 8.06
C TRP A 79 9.47 -1.57 7.74
N GLU A 80 10.75 -1.25 7.56
CA GLU A 80 11.79 -2.25 7.36
C GLU A 80 11.78 -3.27 8.51
N GLY A 81 11.82 -2.81 9.75
CA GLY A 81 11.75 -3.69 10.91
C GLY A 81 10.39 -4.39 11.10
N GLU A 82 9.30 -3.84 10.58
CA GLU A 82 7.99 -4.51 10.60
C GLU A 82 7.95 -5.65 9.57
N VAL A 83 8.37 -5.41 8.33
CA VAL A 83 8.33 -6.41 7.25
C VAL A 83 9.20 -7.62 7.58
N GLU A 84 10.39 -7.43 8.15
CA GLU A 84 11.28 -8.51 8.57
C GLU A 84 10.66 -9.47 9.59
N ARG A 85 9.73 -8.98 10.41
CA ARG A 85 9.03 -9.78 11.43
C ARG A 85 7.83 -10.56 10.90
N VAL A 86 7.38 -10.30 9.67
CA VAL A 86 6.24 -10.99 9.08
C VAL A 86 6.64 -12.37 8.56
N ARG A 87 5.98 -13.41 9.05
CA ARG A 87 6.11 -14.77 8.52
C ARG A 87 5.01 -14.99 7.49
N LYS A 88 5.39 -14.90 6.22
CA LYS A 88 4.43 -14.92 5.10
C LYS A 88 3.75 -16.28 4.88
N ASP A 89 4.46 -17.39 5.14
CA ASP A 89 4.02 -18.75 4.83
C ASP A 89 3.49 -18.86 3.38
N SER A 90 2.19 -19.12 3.21
CA SER A 90 1.49 -19.16 1.91
C SER A 90 0.70 -17.88 1.61
N CYS A 91 0.98 -16.78 2.29
CA CYS A 91 0.36 -15.48 2.08
C CYS A 91 1.33 -14.53 1.37
N HIS A 92 0.83 -13.75 0.43
CA HIS A 92 1.64 -12.72 -0.23
C HIS A 92 1.57 -11.41 0.54
N LEU A 93 2.71 -10.73 0.64
CA LEU A 93 2.81 -9.39 1.20
C LEU A 93 2.93 -8.37 0.06
N ILE A 94 1.96 -7.49 -0.05
CA ILE A 94 1.92 -6.41 -1.03
C ILE A 94 2.20 -5.11 -0.28
N CYS A 95 3.28 -4.41 -0.62
CA CYS A 95 3.58 -3.14 0.01
C CYS A 95 2.85 -2.00 -0.70
N SER A 96 1.99 -1.29 0.03
CA SER A 96 1.41 -0.03 -0.45
C SER A 96 2.41 1.09 -0.23
N ILE A 97 2.76 1.83 -1.28
CA ILE A 97 3.77 2.88 -1.24
C ILE A 97 3.25 4.17 -1.84
N ARG A 98 3.74 5.29 -1.32
CA ARG A 98 3.48 6.62 -1.84
C ARG A 98 4.73 7.49 -1.74
N ALA A 99 4.85 8.41 -2.68
CA ALA A 99 5.94 9.38 -2.73
C ALA A 99 5.46 10.71 -3.32
N SER A 100 6.25 11.75 -3.13
CA SER A 100 6.03 13.09 -3.68
C SER A 100 6.71 13.30 -5.04
N SER A 101 7.59 12.37 -5.46
CA SER A 101 8.30 12.44 -6.74
C SER A 101 8.53 11.05 -7.35
N PRO A 102 8.73 10.97 -8.70
CA PRO A 102 9.07 9.71 -9.36
C PRO A 102 10.37 9.08 -8.86
N SER A 103 11.38 9.86 -8.51
CA SER A 103 12.63 9.35 -7.97
C SER A 103 12.47 8.75 -6.56
N GLU A 104 11.66 9.39 -5.73
CA GLU A 104 11.35 8.91 -4.39
C GLU A 104 10.55 7.61 -4.44
N ILE A 105 9.53 7.51 -5.31
CA ILE A 105 8.73 6.29 -5.43
C ILE A 105 9.57 5.11 -5.93
N ALA A 106 10.50 5.36 -6.87
CA ALA A 106 11.45 4.34 -7.34
C ALA A 106 12.36 3.86 -6.20
N TYR A 107 12.82 4.76 -5.35
CA TYR A 107 13.64 4.43 -4.18
C TYR A 107 12.87 3.57 -3.17
N ILE A 108 11.64 3.98 -2.78
CA ILE A 108 10.81 3.21 -1.86
C ILE A 108 10.49 1.83 -2.45
N ALA A 109 10.17 1.77 -3.75
CA ALA A 109 9.88 0.52 -4.46
C ALA A 109 11.05 -0.46 -4.37
N GLN A 110 12.28 -0.03 -4.65
CA GLN A 110 13.47 -0.88 -4.54
C GLN A 110 13.73 -1.34 -3.11
N ARG A 111 13.51 -0.47 -2.12
CA ARG A 111 13.70 -0.82 -0.72
C ARG A 111 12.69 -1.89 -0.28
N THR A 112 11.42 -1.71 -0.60
CA THR A 112 10.36 -2.66 -0.24
C THR A 112 10.51 -4.01 -0.96
N GLU A 113 10.95 -4.04 -2.23
CA GLU A 113 11.30 -5.29 -2.92
C GLU A 113 12.42 -6.04 -2.20
N ARG A 114 13.51 -5.34 -1.79
CA ARG A 114 14.63 -5.95 -1.05
C ARG A 114 14.21 -6.51 0.31
N LEU A 115 13.21 -5.93 0.94
CA LEU A 115 12.62 -6.43 2.19
C LEU A 115 11.73 -7.66 1.97
N GLY A 116 11.49 -8.04 0.71
CA GLY A 116 10.76 -9.24 0.35
C GLY A 116 9.27 -9.02 0.10
N ALA A 117 8.85 -7.83 -0.32
CA ALA A 117 7.52 -7.64 -0.88
C ALA A 117 7.31 -8.55 -2.10
N ASP A 118 6.13 -9.13 -2.24
CA ASP A 118 5.77 -9.99 -3.39
C ASP A 118 5.17 -9.17 -4.54
N ALA A 119 4.65 -7.97 -4.23
CA ALA A 119 4.14 -7.00 -5.19
C ALA A 119 4.07 -5.61 -4.54
N LEU A 120 3.86 -4.58 -5.36
CA LEU A 120 3.65 -3.20 -4.92
C LEU A 120 2.26 -2.69 -5.29
N GLN A 121 1.68 -1.89 -4.40
CA GLN A 121 0.55 -1.01 -4.69
C GLN A 121 1.00 0.44 -4.64
N LEU A 122 0.88 1.16 -5.72
CA LEU A 122 1.08 2.61 -5.73
C LEU A 122 -0.20 3.29 -5.26
N ASP A 123 -0.13 4.00 -4.15
CA ASP A 123 -1.24 4.80 -3.63
C ASP A 123 -1.10 6.24 -4.12
N LEU A 124 -1.57 6.48 -5.34
CA LEU A 124 -1.52 7.78 -5.99
C LEU A 124 -2.79 8.60 -5.78
N TYR A 125 -3.72 8.10 -4.94
CA TYR A 125 -4.96 8.74 -4.58
C TYR A 125 -4.92 9.26 -3.14
N ALA A 126 -5.16 10.58 -2.97
CA ALA A 126 -5.41 11.18 -1.67
C ALA A 126 -6.60 12.15 -1.78
N PRO A 127 -7.79 11.74 -1.31
CA PRO A 127 -9.01 12.53 -1.48
C PRO A 127 -9.01 13.87 -0.72
N MET A 128 -8.08 14.05 0.20
CA MET A 128 -8.02 15.26 1.06
C MET A 128 -6.72 16.04 0.90
N ASP A 129 -5.87 15.70 -0.02
CA ASP A 129 -4.61 16.38 -0.24
C ASP A 129 -4.75 17.45 -1.33
N SER A 130 -5.43 18.53 -0.97
CA SER A 130 -5.57 19.71 -1.85
C SER A 130 -4.27 20.49 -2.05
N MET A 131 -3.19 20.09 -1.38
CA MET A 131 -1.87 20.71 -1.53
C MET A 131 -0.98 19.98 -2.54
N ILE A 132 -1.28 18.74 -2.87
CA ILE A 132 -0.68 18.09 -4.02
C ILE A 132 -1.55 18.49 -5.20
N GLU A 133 -1.02 19.36 -6.07
CA GLU A 133 -1.61 19.63 -7.38
C GLU A 133 -2.16 18.33 -7.92
N ASP A 134 -3.42 18.33 -8.33
CA ASP A 134 -4.20 17.16 -8.74
C ASP A 134 -3.40 16.23 -9.69
N ILE A 135 -2.52 15.40 -9.13
CA ILE A 135 -1.84 14.32 -9.87
C ILE A 135 -2.88 13.48 -10.62
N HIS A 136 -4.08 13.38 -10.02
CA HIS A 136 -5.20 12.63 -10.56
C HIS A 136 -5.78 13.19 -11.86
N LEU A 137 -5.58 14.50 -12.11
CA LEU A 137 -6.04 15.17 -13.32
C LEU A 137 -4.94 15.30 -14.39
N GLN A 138 -3.74 14.76 -14.12
CA GLN A 138 -2.60 14.84 -15.03
C GLN A 138 -2.09 13.44 -15.39
N PRO A 139 -2.63 12.82 -16.46
CA PRO A 139 -2.24 11.48 -16.88
C PRO A 139 -0.72 11.31 -17.09
N GLU A 140 -0.05 12.36 -17.53
CA GLU A 140 1.39 12.37 -17.75
C GLU A 140 2.17 12.19 -16.45
N LYS A 141 1.80 12.91 -15.39
CA LYS A 141 2.42 12.76 -14.07
C LYS A 141 2.14 11.36 -13.50
N LEU A 142 0.92 10.87 -13.64
CA LEU A 142 0.57 9.51 -13.22
C LEU A 142 1.46 8.48 -13.92
N TYR A 143 1.63 8.63 -15.24
CA TYR A 143 2.51 7.78 -16.02
C TYR A 143 3.95 7.81 -15.51
N GLU A 144 4.50 8.98 -15.20
CA GLU A 144 5.86 9.14 -14.68
C GLU A 144 6.09 8.36 -13.38
N PHE A 145 5.14 8.45 -12.44
CA PHE A 145 5.22 7.70 -11.16
C PHE A 145 5.13 6.19 -11.39
N VAL A 146 4.16 5.74 -12.18
CA VAL A 146 3.98 4.31 -12.47
C VAL A 146 5.19 3.76 -13.20
N HIS A 147 5.69 4.50 -14.21
CA HIS A 147 6.86 4.11 -14.98
C HIS A 147 8.12 4.03 -14.12
N ALA A 148 8.33 5.03 -13.24
CA ALA A 148 9.47 5.05 -12.33
C ALA A 148 9.46 3.85 -11.37
N ALA A 149 8.32 3.56 -10.75
CA ALA A 149 8.20 2.41 -9.86
C ALA A 149 8.37 1.08 -10.61
N ALA A 150 7.66 0.88 -11.71
CA ALA A 150 7.70 -0.36 -12.49
C ALA A 150 9.06 -0.65 -13.12
N SER A 151 9.82 0.42 -13.49
CA SER A 151 11.18 0.26 -14.02
C SER A 151 12.23 0.00 -12.93
N ALA A 152 11.89 0.26 -11.67
CA ALA A 152 12.83 0.14 -10.55
C ALA A 152 12.83 -1.26 -9.91
N VAL A 153 11.80 -2.08 -10.14
CA VAL A 153 11.61 -3.38 -9.49
C VAL A 153 11.28 -4.49 -10.49
N SER A 154 11.45 -5.74 -10.07
CA SER A 154 11.09 -6.93 -10.85
C SER A 154 9.73 -7.52 -10.44
N ILE A 155 9.23 -7.16 -9.27
CA ILE A 155 7.94 -7.62 -8.75
C ILE A 155 6.77 -6.86 -9.40
N PRO A 156 5.57 -7.47 -9.43
CA PRO A 156 4.39 -6.82 -9.99
C PRO A 156 4.03 -5.49 -9.30
N VAL A 157 3.60 -4.52 -10.11
CA VAL A 157 3.15 -3.21 -9.63
C VAL A 157 1.70 -2.99 -10.03
N MET A 158 0.86 -2.62 -9.09
CA MET A 158 -0.50 -2.15 -9.34
C MET A 158 -0.66 -0.71 -8.84
N THR A 159 -1.67 -0.03 -9.36
CA THR A 159 -1.95 1.36 -8.98
C THR A 159 -3.39 1.47 -8.48
N ARG A 160 -3.55 2.12 -7.34
CA ARG A 160 -4.86 2.54 -6.84
C ARG A 160 -5.20 3.88 -7.46
N LEU A 161 -6.26 3.90 -8.27
CA LEU A 161 -6.71 5.08 -8.98
C LEU A 161 -8.02 5.62 -8.36
N PRO A 162 -8.31 6.91 -8.45
CA PRO A 162 -9.61 7.45 -8.10
C PRO A 162 -10.67 6.99 -9.12
N TYR A 163 -11.93 6.95 -8.68
CA TYR A 163 -13.03 6.45 -9.53
C TYR A 163 -13.46 7.41 -10.64
N ASN A 164 -12.98 8.65 -10.58
CA ASN A 164 -13.36 9.75 -11.48
C ASN A 164 -12.24 10.12 -12.48
N LEU A 165 -11.33 9.21 -12.72
CA LEU A 165 -10.34 9.31 -13.79
C LEU A 165 -10.95 8.98 -15.15
#